data_abf3ab9735df84ffbfecd59e6a84d91e
#
_entry.id   abf3ab9735df84ffbfecd59e6a84d91e
#
_cell.length_a   1.000
_cell.length_b   1.000
_cell.length_c   1.000
_cell.angle_alpha   90.00
_cell.angle_beta   90.00
_cell.angle_gamma   90.00
#
_symmetry.space_group_name_H-M   'P 1'
#
loop_
_entity.id
_entity.type
_entity.pdbx_description
1 polymer ?
#
loop_
_entity_poly.entity_id
_entity_poly.type
_entity_poly.pdbx_seq_one_letter_code
_entity_poly.pdbx_strand_id
1 'polypeptide(L)' 'DTDHSDWTITVIPEVASLDRVHAARETADRARALQEEAATAWREAALALRAEGLSVADAATIMGVSRGRISQLTA' A
#
# COMPACT_ATOMS: atom_id res chain seq x y z
N ASP A 1 4.84 -27.82 -33.96
CA ASP A 1 4.66 -27.52 -34.00
C ASP A 1 4.51 -26.93 -33.99
N THR A 2 4.65 -26.87 -33.94
CA THR A 2 4.46 -26.42 -33.95
C THR A 2 4.09 -25.77 -33.87
N ASP A 3 4.01 -25.69 -33.77
CA ASP A 3 3.63 -25.25 -33.67
C ASP A 3 3.31 -24.77 -33.46
N HIS A 4 2.93 -24.63 -33.28
CA HIS A 4 2.44 -24.41 -33.14
C HIS A 4 2.08 -24.15 -32.65
N SER A 5 1.75 -24.41 -32.62
CA SER A 5 1.44 -24.48 -32.35
C SER A 5 1.40 -24.19 -31.66
N ASP A 6 1.50 -24.50 -31.29
CA ASP A 6 1.56 -24.35 -30.67
C ASP A 6 1.36 -23.52 -30.31
N TRP A 7 1.06 -22.96 -29.92
CA TRP A 7 0.77 -21.93 -29.77
C TRP A 7 -0.49 -21.36 -29.47
N THR A 8 -1.16 -21.39 -29.83
CA THR A 8 -2.51 -20.86 -29.87
C THR A 8 -3.41 -21.54 -28.91
N ILE A 9 -3.10 -22.70 -28.64
CA ILE A 9 -3.79 -23.50 -27.69
C ILE A 9 -3.84 -22.84 -26.36
N THR A 10 -2.86 -22.01 -26.10
CA THR A 10 -2.75 -21.36 -24.83
C THR A 10 -3.75 -20.25 -24.66
N VAL A 11 -4.57 -19.98 -25.66
CA VAL A 11 -5.54 -18.89 -25.54
C VAL A 11 -6.44 -19.04 -24.32
N ILE A 12 -6.96 -20.25 -24.10
CA ILE A 12 -7.87 -20.46 -22.98
C ILE A 12 -7.19 -20.26 -21.63
N PRO A 13 -6.03 -20.90 -21.39
CA PRO A 13 -5.34 -20.62 -20.13
C PRO A 13 -4.96 -19.15 -19.97
N GLU A 14 -4.64 -18.50 -21.09
CA GLU A 14 -4.29 -17.10 -21.06
C GLU A 14 -5.43 -16.24 -20.59
N VAL A 15 -6.67 -16.55 -21.04
CA VAL A 15 -7.83 -15.81 -20.62
C VAL A 15 -8.04 -15.93 -19.12
N ALA A 16 -7.93 -17.12 -18.58
CA ALA A 16 -8.08 -17.31 -17.15
C ALA A 16 -7.00 -16.57 -16.38
N SER A 17 -5.78 -16.58 -16.91
CA SER A 17 -4.68 -15.86 -16.28
C SER A 17 -4.91 -14.36 -16.29
N LEU A 18 -5.46 -13.85 -17.37
CA LEU A 18 -5.76 -12.43 -17.47
C LEU A 18 -6.80 -12.00 -16.44
N ASP A 19 -7.82 -12.83 -16.21
CA ASP A 19 -8.80 -12.52 -15.18
C ASP A 19 -8.16 -12.41 -13.80
N ARG A 20 -7.23 -13.33 -13.51
CA ARG A 20 -6.50 -13.29 -12.24
C ARG A 20 -5.62 -12.05 -12.14
N VAL A 21 -4.99 -11.67 -13.24
CA VAL A 21 -4.16 -10.47 -13.27
C VAL A 21 -5.00 -9.24 -13.01
N HIS A 22 -6.17 -9.16 -13.66
CA HIS A 22 -7.06 -8.02 -13.46
C HIS A 22 -7.54 -7.95 -12.03
N ALA A 23 -7.93 -9.07 -11.44
CA ALA A 23 -8.38 -9.10 -10.06
C ALA A 23 -7.26 -8.70 -9.11
N ALA A 24 -6.05 -9.20 -9.37
CA ALA A 24 -4.90 -8.85 -8.53
C ALA A 24 -4.58 -7.36 -8.63
N ARG A 25 -4.70 -6.81 -9.83
CA ARG A 25 -4.44 -5.37 -10.03
C ARG A 25 -5.45 -4.53 -9.28
N GLU A 26 -6.73 -4.90 -9.36
CA GLU A 26 -7.77 -4.19 -8.63
C GLU A 26 -7.52 -4.25 -7.12
N THR A 27 -7.14 -5.42 -6.62
CA THR A 27 -6.84 -5.57 -5.20
C THR A 27 -5.63 -4.72 -4.81
N ALA A 28 -4.60 -4.71 -5.66
CA ALA A 28 -3.41 -3.91 -5.40
C ALA A 28 -3.75 -2.42 -5.41
N ASP A 29 -4.61 -1.99 -6.31
CA ASP A 29 -5.01 -0.58 -6.38
C ASP A 29 -5.77 -0.18 -5.13
N ARG A 30 -6.68 -1.04 -4.65
CA ARG A 30 -7.40 -0.77 -3.41
C ARG A 30 -6.48 -0.73 -2.22
N ALA A 31 -5.51 -1.65 -2.17
CA ALA A 31 -4.54 -1.67 -1.08
C ALA A 31 -3.70 -0.40 -1.07
N ARG A 32 -3.31 0.07 -2.26
CA ARG A 32 -2.53 1.30 -2.35
C ARG A 32 -3.35 2.49 -1.86
N ALA A 33 -4.62 2.56 -2.25
CA ALA A 33 -5.48 3.65 -1.80
C ALA A 33 -5.65 3.64 -0.29
N LEU A 34 -5.82 2.45 0.31
CA LEU A 34 -5.91 2.33 1.75
C LEU A 34 -4.61 2.71 2.43
N GLN A 35 -3.47 2.36 1.84
CA GLN A 35 -2.18 2.75 2.38
C GLN A 35 -2.00 4.25 2.36
N GLU A 36 -2.45 4.90 1.29
CA GLU A 36 -2.36 6.35 1.19
C GLU A 36 -3.26 7.03 2.20
N GLU A 37 -4.47 6.51 2.41
CA GLU A 37 -5.33 7.02 3.44
C GLU A 37 -4.73 6.86 4.83
N ALA A 38 -4.14 5.69 5.07
CA ALA A 38 -3.49 5.43 6.36
C ALA A 38 -2.32 6.38 6.57
N ALA A 39 -1.52 6.61 5.53
CA ALA A 39 -0.39 7.52 5.64
C ALA A 39 -0.85 8.94 5.96
N THR A 40 -1.93 9.38 5.34
CA THR A 40 -2.49 10.70 5.61
C THR A 40 -2.99 10.78 7.05
N ALA A 41 -3.72 9.76 7.51
CA ALA A 41 -4.25 9.73 8.86
C ALA A 41 -3.11 9.72 9.89
N TRP A 42 -2.06 8.94 9.64
CA TRP A 42 -0.91 8.88 10.53
C TRP A 42 -0.21 10.24 10.60
N ARG A 43 -0.06 10.91 9.46
CA ARG A 43 0.57 12.23 9.44
C ARG A 43 -0.25 13.24 10.22
N GLU A 44 -1.57 13.23 10.00
CA GLU A 44 -2.44 14.14 10.71
C GLU A 44 -2.41 13.90 12.21
N ALA A 45 -2.40 12.62 12.62
CA ALA A 45 -2.32 12.28 14.03
C ALA A 45 -0.99 12.75 14.63
N ALA A 46 0.11 12.53 13.93
CA ALA A 46 1.41 12.95 14.41
C ALA A 46 1.49 14.46 14.55
N LEU A 47 0.99 15.18 13.56
CA LEU A 47 0.99 16.64 13.60
C LEU A 47 0.13 17.15 14.74
N ALA A 48 -1.03 16.52 14.96
CA ALA A 48 -1.92 16.93 16.03
C ALA A 48 -1.27 16.74 17.40
N LEU A 49 -0.60 15.60 17.61
CA LEU A 49 0.07 15.35 18.88
C LEU A 49 1.21 16.34 19.09
N ARG A 50 1.95 16.66 18.06
CA ARG A 50 3.02 17.64 18.16
C ARG A 50 2.46 19.03 18.47
N ALA A 51 1.32 19.37 17.85
CA ALA A 51 0.68 20.67 18.09
C ALA A 51 0.17 20.80 19.53
N GLU A 52 -0.14 19.65 20.16
CA GLU A 52 -0.54 19.64 21.57
C GLU A 52 0.63 19.74 22.51
N GLY A 53 1.86 19.80 21.98
CA GLY A 53 3.05 20.00 22.80
C GLY A 53 3.79 18.71 23.12
N LEU A 54 3.38 17.58 22.56
CA LEU A 54 4.09 16.35 22.83
C LEU A 54 5.42 16.31 22.09
N SER A 55 6.42 15.70 22.73
CA SER A 55 7.71 15.50 22.10
C SER A 55 7.60 14.40 21.04
N VAL A 56 8.62 14.31 20.18
CA VAL A 56 8.68 13.24 19.19
C VAL A 56 8.64 11.88 19.88
N ALA A 57 9.36 11.74 21.00
CA ALA A 57 9.38 10.47 21.72
C ALA A 57 8.01 10.12 22.28
N ASP A 58 7.30 11.09 22.84
CA ASP A 58 5.97 10.84 23.40
C ASP A 58 4.97 10.49 22.31
N ALA A 59 5.00 11.22 21.19
CA ALA A 59 4.12 10.94 20.06
C ALA A 59 4.40 9.53 19.51
N ALA A 60 5.67 9.15 19.41
CA ALA A 60 6.04 7.82 18.94
C ALA A 60 5.48 6.74 19.86
N THR A 61 5.56 6.95 21.15
CA THR A 61 5.05 5.99 22.13
C THR A 61 3.52 5.84 21.98
N ILE A 62 2.81 6.96 21.89
CA ILE A 62 1.36 6.95 21.80
C ILE A 62 0.92 6.27 20.50
N MET A 63 1.59 6.56 19.39
CA MET A 63 1.24 6.01 18.10
C MET A 63 1.78 4.60 17.87
N GLY A 64 2.69 4.14 18.72
CA GLY A 64 3.26 2.80 18.59
C GLY A 64 4.23 2.69 17.42
N VAL A 65 4.93 3.76 17.11
CA VAL A 65 5.91 3.78 16.01
C VAL A 65 7.24 4.31 16.53
N SER A 66 8.28 4.27 15.68
CA SER A 66 9.58 4.78 16.06
C SER A 66 9.62 6.30 16.00
N ARG A 67 10.57 6.89 16.71
CA ARG A 67 10.79 8.33 16.64
C ARG A 67 11.14 8.78 15.22
N GLY A 68 11.93 7.96 14.53
CA GLY A 68 12.25 8.25 13.14
C GLY A 68 11.03 8.34 12.25
N ARG A 69 10.04 7.48 12.51
CA ARG A 69 8.80 7.51 11.75
C ARG A 69 8.04 8.80 12.01
N ILE A 70 7.97 9.25 13.28
CA ILE A 70 7.32 10.51 13.59
C ILE A 70 8.01 11.65 12.87
N SER A 71 9.35 11.67 12.90
CA SER A 71 10.10 12.71 12.22
C SER A 71 9.79 12.75 10.73
N GLN A 72 9.67 11.57 10.09
CA GLN A 72 9.30 11.51 8.68
C GLN A 72 7.90 12.02 8.43
N LEU A 73 6.96 11.69 9.31
CA LEU A 73 5.56 12.09 9.13
C LEU A 73 5.36 13.59 9.30
N THR A 74 6.17 14.23 10.12
CA THR A 74 6.02 15.64 10.46
C THR A 74 7.05 16.53 9.78
N ALA A 75 7.85 15.97 8.89
CA ALA A 75 8.88 16.74 8.18
C ALA A 75 8.33 17.71 7.16
#